data_74d47e408022edafe5c91658d2f84ebf
#
_entry.id   74d47e408022edafe5c91658d2f84ebf
#
_cell.length_a   1.000
_cell.length_b   1.000
_cell.length_c   1.000
_cell.angle_alpha   90.00
_cell.angle_beta   90.00
_cell.angle_gamma   90.00
#
_symmetry.space_group_name_H-M   'P 1'
#
loop_
_entity.id
_entity.type
_entity.pdbx_description
1 polymer ?
#
loop_
_entity_poly.entity_id
_entity_poly.type
_entity_poly.pdbx_seq_one_letter_code
_entity_poly.pdbx_strand_id
1 'polypeptide(L)'
;VDTWLFHQFLSAVPLEAQIVFVGDEDQLPSVGPGQVFKDLIDSEIIPRVNLTEVYRQQDGSSIIDLAHRMKLNEPIDITKRYHDRSFIRCGTNQIPDVVDKVVKSAVAKGYDMSDIQVLAPMYKGNAGIKRLNQVLQSILNPKQQDDREIEFGEAVFRKGDKVLQLVNRPNDNIFNGDIGIIVGIFWAKENALNKDVLVVDFEGNEITFTKQDLMELTHAYCTSTVSYTHLTLP
;
A
#
# COMPACT_ATOMS: atom_id res chain seq x y z
N VAL A 1 13.39 -8.40 7.40
CA VAL A 1 13.70 -9.59 8.20
C VAL A 1 14.15 -9.13 9.57
N ASP A 2 13.47 -9.63 10.64
CA ASP A 2 13.85 -9.40 12.03
C ASP A 2 14.93 -10.39 12.50
N THR A 3 15.47 -10.15 13.69
CA THR A 3 16.57 -10.96 14.25
C THR A 3 16.15 -12.42 14.47
N TRP A 4 14.90 -12.66 14.88
CA TRP A 4 14.42 -14.02 15.13
C TRP A 4 14.32 -14.83 13.84
N LEU A 5 13.68 -14.25 12.82
CA LEU A 5 13.53 -14.90 11.50
C LEU A 5 14.90 -15.11 10.84
N PHE A 6 15.81 -14.15 10.99
CA PHE A 6 17.17 -14.28 10.48
C PHE A 6 17.96 -15.42 11.16
N HIS A 7 17.80 -15.56 12.48
CA HIS A 7 18.38 -16.69 13.21
C HIS A 7 17.85 -18.04 12.71
N GLN A 8 16.51 -18.16 12.50
CA GLN A 8 15.92 -19.38 11.96
C GLN A 8 16.44 -19.68 10.56
N PHE A 9 16.53 -18.65 9.70
CA PHE A 9 17.08 -18.77 8.36
C PHE A 9 18.51 -19.30 8.40
N LEU A 10 19.41 -18.68 9.17
CA LEU A 10 20.80 -19.12 9.27
C LEU A 10 20.95 -20.54 9.84
N SER A 11 20.06 -20.93 10.76
CA SER A 11 20.05 -22.28 11.33
C SER A 11 19.64 -23.36 10.33
N ALA A 12 18.90 -22.98 9.29
CA ALA A 12 18.41 -23.89 8.25
C ALA A 12 19.33 -23.95 7.00
N VAL A 13 20.22 -22.96 6.84
CA VAL A 13 21.09 -22.87 5.65
C VAL A 13 22.26 -23.84 5.79
N PRO A 14 22.57 -24.69 4.77
CA PRO A 14 23.76 -25.53 4.76
C PRO A 14 25.04 -24.69 4.82
N LEU A 15 26.07 -25.25 5.48
CA LEU A 15 27.36 -24.56 5.66
C LEU A 15 28.07 -24.21 4.35
N GLU A 16 27.82 -24.98 3.30
CA GLU A 16 28.41 -24.78 1.98
C GLU A 16 27.63 -23.78 1.11
N ALA A 17 26.51 -23.27 1.60
CA ALA A 17 25.68 -22.34 0.83
C ALA A 17 26.33 -20.96 0.73
N GLN A 18 26.34 -20.41 -0.46
CA GLN A 18 26.67 -19.02 -0.69
C GLN A 18 25.39 -18.18 -0.57
N ILE A 19 25.44 -17.15 0.27
CA ILE A 19 24.30 -16.26 0.51
C ILE A 19 24.63 -14.87 -0.01
N VAL A 20 23.70 -14.28 -0.79
CA VAL A 20 23.77 -12.90 -1.23
C VAL A 20 22.56 -12.18 -0.65
N PHE A 21 22.82 -11.19 0.19
CA PHE A 21 21.78 -10.31 0.72
C PHE A 21 21.63 -9.08 -0.17
N VAL A 22 20.38 -8.81 -0.59
CA VAL A 22 20.06 -7.63 -1.39
C VAL A 22 18.97 -6.86 -0.66
N GLY A 23 19.15 -5.55 -0.52
CA GLY A 23 18.18 -4.72 0.20
C GLY A 23 18.58 -3.25 0.18
N ASP A 24 17.79 -2.47 0.90
CA ASP A 24 17.99 -1.03 1.08
C ASP A 24 17.87 -0.73 2.58
N GLU A 25 18.97 -0.29 3.19
CA GLU A 25 19.06 0.02 4.62
C GLU A 25 18.22 1.25 5.04
N ASP A 26 17.87 2.09 4.08
CA ASP A 26 17.10 3.31 4.29
C ASP A 26 15.59 3.08 4.20
N GLN A 27 15.14 1.90 3.73
CA GLN A 27 13.74 1.53 3.74
C GLN A 27 13.26 1.17 5.15
N LEU A 28 11.93 1.12 5.32
CA LEU A 28 11.33 0.79 6.61
C LEU A 28 11.87 -0.54 7.15
N PRO A 29 12.28 -0.57 8.43
CA PRO A 29 12.78 -1.79 9.05
C PRO A 29 11.68 -2.85 9.19
N SER A 30 12.07 -4.09 9.51
CA SER A 30 11.13 -5.14 9.85
C SER A 30 10.26 -4.76 11.05
N VAL A 31 9.04 -5.31 11.12
CA VAL A 31 8.11 -5.10 12.25
C VAL A 31 8.63 -5.77 13.53
N GLY A 32 9.31 -6.91 13.41
CA GLY A 32 9.98 -7.59 14.53
C GLY A 32 11.28 -6.89 14.97
N PRO A 33 11.82 -7.27 16.12
CA PRO A 33 12.99 -6.63 16.70
C PRO A 33 14.26 -6.81 15.85
N GLY A 34 15.07 -5.75 15.76
CA GLY A 34 16.35 -5.73 15.07
C GLY A 34 16.29 -5.16 13.64
N GLN A 35 17.44 -4.74 13.15
CA GLN A 35 17.64 -4.20 11.80
C GLN A 35 18.74 -4.99 11.09
N VAL A 36 18.51 -6.30 10.95
CA VAL A 36 19.53 -7.26 10.51
C VAL A 36 20.33 -6.81 9.31
N PHE A 37 19.66 -6.30 8.26
CA PHE A 37 20.37 -5.86 7.03
C PHE A 37 21.31 -4.69 7.30
N LYS A 38 20.87 -3.71 8.09
CA LYS A 38 21.68 -2.58 8.50
C LYS A 38 22.83 -3.04 9.43
N ASP A 39 22.54 -3.90 10.39
CA ASP A 39 23.53 -4.44 11.33
C ASP A 39 24.64 -5.21 10.58
N LEU A 40 24.28 -5.97 9.53
CA LEU A 40 25.26 -6.65 8.66
C LEU A 40 26.16 -5.66 7.90
N ILE A 41 25.59 -4.55 7.40
CA ILE A 41 26.33 -3.49 6.74
C ILE A 41 27.27 -2.78 7.71
N ASP A 42 26.75 -2.39 8.88
CA ASP A 42 27.50 -1.65 9.90
C ASP A 42 28.60 -2.48 10.56
N SER A 43 28.47 -3.80 10.55
CA SER A 43 29.51 -4.71 11.08
C SER A 43 30.81 -4.71 10.28
N GLU A 44 30.78 -4.33 9.00
CA GLU A 44 31.89 -4.36 8.05
C GLU A 44 32.58 -5.73 7.88
N ILE A 45 31.97 -6.79 8.43
CA ILE A 45 32.53 -8.17 8.38
C ILE A 45 32.28 -8.81 7.00
N ILE A 46 31.14 -8.45 6.36
CA ILE A 46 30.72 -9.05 5.10
C ILE A 46 31.06 -8.10 3.95
N PRO A 47 31.69 -8.61 2.86
CA PRO A 47 31.94 -7.81 1.67
C PRO A 47 30.62 -7.22 1.12
N ARG A 48 30.65 -5.95 0.75
CA ARG A 48 29.45 -5.26 0.23
C ARG A 48 29.73 -4.51 -1.06
N VAL A 49 28.66 -4.33 -1.84
CA VAL A 49 28.63 -3.44 -3.01
C VAL A 49 27.47 -2.48 -2.81
N ASN A 50 27.76 -1.19 -2.81
CA ASN A 50 26.74 -0.16 -2.74
C ASN A 50 26.37 0.30 -4.14
N LEU A 51 25.08 0.22 -4.49
CA LEU A 51 24.54 0.78 -5.72
C LEU A 51 24.19 2.25 -5.47
N THR A 52 24.87 3.15 -6.16
CA THR A 52 24.74 4.60 -5.95
C THR A 52 23.96 5.31 -7.06
N GLU A 53 23.75 4.65 -8.20
CA GLU A 53 23.05 5.24 -9.33
C GLU A 53 21.55 4.92 -9.31
N VAL A 54 20.72 5.95 -9.48
CA VAL A 54 19.25 5.84 -9.49
C VAL A 54 18.77 5.92 -10.93
N TYR A 55 18.32 4.79 -11.50
CA TYR A 55 17.82 4.72 -12.88
C TYR A 55 16.30 4.91 -13.02
N ARG A 56 15.55 4.86 -11.93
CA ARG A 56 14.07 4.84 -11.95
C ARG A 56 13.41 6.17 -12.31
N GLN A 57 14.12 7.27 -12.15
CA GLN A 57 13.57 8.63 -12.37
C GLN A 57 14.56 9.44 -13.18
N GLN A 58 14.02 10.35 -14.01
CA GLN A 58 14.82 11.23 -14.85
C GLN A 58 15.77 12.09 -14.02
N ASP A 59 16.95 12.36 -14.56
CA ASP A 59 17.91 13.30 -13.99
C ASP A 59 17.21 14.64 -13.69
N GLY A 60 17.37 15.15 -12.45
CA GLY A 60 16.78 16.40 -12.01
C GLY A 60 15.41 16.29 -11.29
N SER A 61 14.96 15.09 -10.90
CA SER A 61 13.75 14.95 -10.08
C SER A 61 13.92 15.58 -8.69
N SER A 62 13.01 16.50 -8.35
CA SER A 62 13.01 17.14 -7.03
C SER A 62 12.57 16.19 -5.93
N ILE A 63 11.95 15.07 -6.26
CA ILE A 63 11.55 14.02 -5.32
C ILE A 63 12.77 13.25 -4.86
N ILE A 64 13.69 12.91 -5.77
CA ILE A 64 14.97 12.26 -5.43
C ILE A 64 15.83 13.19 -4.58
N ASP A 65 15.97 14.47 -4.98
CA ASP A 65 16.71 15.47 -4.21
C ASP A 65 16.16 15.57 -2.78
N LEU A 66 14.82 15.62 -2.64
CA LEU A 66 14.17 15.64 -1.34
C LEU A 66 14.51 14.41 -0.50
N ALA A 67 14.39 13.21 -1.06
CA ALA A 67 14.68 11.96 -0.36
C ALA A 67 16.15 11.89 0.08
N HIS A 68 17.08 12.30 -0.80
CA HIS A 68 18.51 12.31 -0.51
C HIS A 68 18.86 13.30 0.61
N ARG A 69 18.30 14.51 0.58
CA ARG A 69 18.49 15.52 1.64
C ARG A 69 17.89 15.06 2.98
N MET A 70 16.74 14.39 2.96
CA MET A 70 16.17 13.78 4.16
C MET A 70 17.13 12.74 4.77
N LYS A 71 17.71 11.87 3.93
CA LYS A 71 18.70 10.88 4.37
C LYS A 71 19.92 11.52 5.02
N LEU A 72 20.42 12.62 4.46
CA LEU A 72 21.57 13.37 4.97
C LEU A 72 21.23 14.30 6.14
N ASN A 73 19.97 14.35 6.56
CA ASN A 73 19.48 15.23 7.60
C ASN A 73 19.75 16.72 7.30
N GLU A 74 19.74 17.10 6.02
CA GLU A 74 19.94 18.45 5.55
C GLU A 74 18.69 19.31 5.71
N PRO A 75 18.83 20.65 5.88
CA PRO A 75 17.69 21.56 5.90
C PRO A 75 16.87 21.49 4.58
N ILE A 76 15.56 21.31 4.70
CA ILE A 76 14.67 21.18 3.56
C ILE A 76 13.58 22.24 3.64
N ASP A 77 13.41 23.03 2.56
CA ASP A 77 12.22 23.84 2.36
C ASP A 77 11.16 23.02 1.60
N ILE A 78 10.22 22.44 2.36
CA ILE A 78 9.12 21.66 1.79
C ILE A 78 8.10 22.53 1.05
N THR A 79 8.06 23.84 1.29
CA THR A 79 7.08 24.75 0.70
C THR A 79 7.43 25.19 -0.71
N LYS A 80 8.68 24.99 -1.12
CA LYS A 80 9.14 25.27 -2.47
C LYS A 80 8.42 24.41 -3.48
N ARG A 81 7.85 25.03 -4.50
CA ARG A 81 7.14 24.34 -5.59
C ARG A 81 8.12 23.89 -6.67
N TYR A 82 7.90 22.68 -7.15
CA TYR A 82 8.61 22.07 -8.27
C TYR A 82 7.60 21.56 -9.30
N HIS A 83 8.07 21.14 -10.47
CA HIS A 83 7.21 20.61 -11.52
C HIS A 83 6.65 19.22 -11.17
N ASP A 84 7.41 18.43 -10.38
CA ASP A 84 7.14 17.03 -10.00
C ASP A 84 6.69 16.87 -8.55
N ARG A 85 6.69 17.93 -7.74
CA ARG A 85 6.15 17.90 -6.38
C ARG A 85 5.60 19.24 -5.92
N SER A 86 4.62 19.18 -5.02
CA SER A 86 4.09 20.36 -4.34
C SER A 86 3.71 20.03 -2.89
N PHE A 87 3.71 21.05 -2.06
CA PHE A 87 3.26 21.00 -0.68
C PHE A 87 2.03 21.89 -0.51
N ILE A 88 0.96 21.34 0.06
CA ILE A 88 -0.28 22.07 0.33
C ILE A 88 -0.48 22.16 1.83
N ARG A 89 -0.32 23.35 2.40
CA ARG A 89 -0.56 23.58 3.81
C ARG A 89 -2.05 23.67 4.08
N CYS A 90 -2.59 22.79 4.93
CA CYS A 90 -3.98 22.79 5.35
C CYS A 90 -4.15 22.23 6.77
N GLY A 91 -5.28 22.53 7.41
CA GLY A 91 -5.65 21.93 8.69
C GLY A 91 -6.16 20.50 8.51
N THR A 92 -6.08 19.68 9.56
CA THR A 92 -6.47 18.27 9.53
C THR A 92 -7.90 18.05 9.03
N ASN A 93 -8.83 18.92 9.39
CA ASN A 93 -10.22 18.84 8.96
C ASN A 93 -10.43 19.19 7.47
N GLN A 94 -9.46 19.84 6.86
CA GLN A 94 -9.50 20.23 5.44
C GLN A 94 -8.87 19.17 4.52
N ILE A 95 -8.16 18.19 5.08
CA ILE A 95 -7.45 17.16 4.29
C ILE A 95 -8.38 16.42 3.32
N PRO A 96 -9.58 15.96 3.70
CA PRO A 96 -10.49 15.29 2.75
C PRO A 96 -10.86 16.17 1.55
N ASP A 97 -11.13 17.47 1.78
CA ASP A 97 -11.49 18.41 0.72
C ASP A 97 -10.29 18.73 -0.18
N VAL A 98 -9.08 18.79 0.39
CA VAL A 98 -7.84 18.98 -0.38
C VAL A 98 -7.57 17.76 -1.25
N VAL A 99 -7.69 16.54 -0.69
CA VAL A 99 -7.53 15.28 -1.43
C VAL A 99 -8.57 15.19 -2.55
N ASP A 100 -9.84 15.49 -2.27
CA ASP A 100 -10.90 15.53 -3.27
C ASP A 100 -10.53 16.44 -4.46
N LYS A 101 -10.11 17.67 -4.19
CA LYS A 101 -9.73 18.64 -5.23
C LYS A 101 -8.52 18.18 -6.04
N VAL A 102 -7.49 17.66 -5.37
CA VAL A 102 -6.26 17.20 -6.02
C VAL A 102 -6.55 16.02 -6.94
N VAL A 103 -7.28 15.02 -6.44
CA VAL A 103 -7.60 13.81 -7.21
C VAL A 103 -8.53 14.13 -8.37
N LYS A 104 -9.58 14.94 -8.17
CA LYS A 104 -10.44 15.41 -9.27
C LYS A 104 -9.65 16.15 -10.35
N SER A 105 -8.68 16.98 -9.94
CA SER A 105 -7.79 17.66 -10.90
C SER A 105 -6.89 16.70 -11.66
N ALA A 106 -6.43 15.62 -11.01
CA ALA A 106 -5.65 14.58 -11.69
C ALA A 106 -6.50 13.81 -12.69
N VAL A 107 -7.70 13.37 -12.30
CA VAL A 107 -8.65 12.70 -13.20
C VAL A 107 -9.01 13.58 -14.41
N ALA A 108 -9.24 14.88 -14.19
CA ALA A 108 -9.50 15.83 -15.28
C ALA A 108 -8.32 16.00 -16.25
N LYS A 109 -7.10 15.64 -15.84
CA LYS A 109 -5.89 15.60 -16.69
C LYS A 109 -5.66 14.25 -17.37
N GLY A 110 -6.54 13.27 -17.16
CA GLY A 110 -6.47 11.94 -17.77
C GLY A 110 -5.77 10.87 -16.94
N TYR A 111 -5.41 11.16 -15.69
CA TYR A 111 -4.93 10.13 -14.76
C TYR A 111 -6.10 9.25 -14.31
N ASP A 112 -5.89 7.95 -14.27
CA ASP A 112 -6.89 7.01 -13.78
C ASP A 112 -6.54 6.46 -12.36
N MET A 113 -7.34 5.50 -11.91
CA MET A 113 -7.17 4.89 -10.59
C MET A 113 -5.83 4.15 -10.43
N SER A 114 -5.26 3.62 -11.52
CA SER A 114 -3.97 2.92 -11.49
C SER A 114 -2.80 3.87 -11.30
N ASP A 115 -2.93 5.10 -11.79
CA ASP A 115 -1.91 6.14 -11.71
C ASP A 115 -1.88 6.84 -10.33
N ILE A 116 -2.95 6.69 -9.53
CA ILE A 116 -3.14 7.45 -8.29
C ILE A 116 -3.04 6.54 -7.07
N GLN A 117 -2.15 6.89 -6.14
CA GLN A 117 -2.08 6.26 -4.83
C GLN A 117 -2.04 7.32 -3.74
N VAL A 118 -2.99 7.25 -2.80
CA VAL A 118 -3.00 8.11 -1.60
C VAL A 118 -2.42 7.34 -0.43
N LEU A 119 -1.60 8.00 0.36
CA LEU A 119 -0.99 7.45 1.56
C LEU A 119 -1.38 8.28 2.77
N ALA A 120 -1.73 7.64 3.88
CA ALA A 120 -2.04 8.30 5.14
C ALA A 120 -1.44 7.56 6.34
N PRO A 121 -1.00 8.27 7.38
CA PRO A 121 -0.35 7.66 8.54
C PRO A 121 -1.34 7.13 9.59
N MET A 122 -2.64 7.41 9.45
CA MET A 122 -3.65 7.08 10.47
C MET A 122 -4.85 6.35 9.86
N TYR A 123 -5.42 5.39 10.59
CA TYR A 123 -6.62 4.67 10.16
C TYR A 123 -7.93 5.42 10.44
N LYS A 124 -8.00 6.13 11.57
CA LYS A 124 -9.22 6.78 12.08
C LYS A 124 -9.12 8.31 11.98
N GLY A 125 -10.27 8.98 12.08
CA GLY A 125 -10.40 10.44 12.04
C GLY A 125 -10.58 10.99 10.62
N ASN A 126 -10.72 12.31 10.50
CA ASN A 126 -11.02 12.98 9.22
C ASN A 126 -9.92 12.80 8.17
N ALA A 127 -8.65 12.74 8.58
CA ALA A 127 -7.51 12.47 7.71
C ALA A 127 -7.10 10.98 7.69
N GLY A 128 -7.95 10.10 8.22
CA GLY A 128 -7.68 8.68 8.31
C GLY A 128 -8.02 7.91 7.03
N ILE A 129 -7.34 6.78 6.84
CA ILE A 129 -7.48 5.90 5.68
C ILE A 129 -8.94 5.57 5.39
N LYS A 130 -9.75 5.23 6.41
CA LYS A 130 -11.16 4.90 6.22
C LYS A 130 -11.93 6.04 5.57
N ARG A 131 -11.79 7.26 6.09
CA ARG A 131 -12.46 8.44 5.55
C ARG A 131 -11.98 8.79 4.16
N LEU A 132 -10.67 8.73 3.93
CA LEU A 132 -10.07 9.04 2.64
C LEU A 132 -10.47 7.99 1.57
N ASN A 133 -10.56 6.71 1.92
CA ASN A 133 -11.08 5.68 1.00
C ASN A 133 -12.51 5.97 0.56
N GLN A 134 -13.39 6.43 1.46
CA GLN A 134 -14.77 6.82 1.09
C GLN A 134 -14.78 7.99 0.10
N VAL A 135 -13.97 9.03 0.36
CA VAL A 135 -13.85 10.19 -0.53
C VAL A 135 -13.32 9.75 -1.88
N LEU A 136 -12.25 8.97 -1.91
CA LEU A 136 -11.59 8.52 -3.13
C LEU A 136 -12.48 7.58 -3.95
N GLN A 137 -13.19 6.64 -3.31
CA GLN A 137 -14.16 5.79 -3.99
C GLN A 137 -15.22 6.62 -4.71
N SER A 138 -15.73 7.67 -4.08
CA SER A 138 -16.76 8.54 -4.70
C SER A 138 -16.27 9.29 -5.93
N ILE A 139 -14.94 9.47 -6.07
CA ILE A 139 -14.32 10.18 -7.20
C ILE A 139 -13.88 9.19 -8.27
N LEU A 140 -13.16 8.14 -7.88
CA LEU A 140 -12.48 7.21 -8.79
C LEU A 140 -13.38 6.06 -9.25
N ASN A 141 -14.37 5.69 -8.44
CA ASN A 141 -15.38 4.70 -8.77
C ASN A 141 -16.76 5.16 -8.27
N PRO A 142 -17.34 6.22 -8.85
CA PRO A 142 -18.63 6.76 -8.43
C PRO A 142 -19.74 5.73 -8.67
N LYS A 143 -20.69 5.64 -7.72
CA LYS A 143 -21.85 4.74 -7.82
C LYS A 143 -22.67 5.06 -9.07
N GLN A 144 -22.95 4.03 -9.86
CA GLN A 144 -23.89 4.05 -10.98
C GLN A 144 -25.27 3.55 -10.53
N GLN A 145 -26.31 3.83 -11.33
CA GLN A 145 -27.68 3.50 -10.97
C GLN A 145 -27.91 1.98 -10.77
N ASP A 146 -27.23 1.14 -11.55
CA ASP A 146 -27.40 -0.30 -11.55
C ASP A 146 -26.25 -1.05 -10.83
N ASP A 147 -25.39 -0.33 -10.11
CA ASP A 147 -24.28 -0.95 -9.41
C ASP A 147 -24.75 -1.86 -8.28
N ARG A 148 -24.21 -3.07 -8.30
CA ARG A 148 -24.35 -4.01 -7.19
C ARG A 148 -23.35 -3.65 -6.11
N GLU A 149 -23.82 -3.64 -4.86
CA GLU A 149 -22.99 -3.34 -3.69
C GLU A 149 -23.14 -4.41 -2.63
N ILE A 150 -22.05 -4.72 -1.96
CA ILE A 150 -22.04 -5.53 -0.74
C ILE A 150 -21.51 -4.68 0.40
N GLU A 151 -22.30 -4.56 1.46
CA GLU A 151 -21.92 -3.84 2.68
C GLU A 151 -21.25 -4.79 3.66
N PHE A 152 -20.11 -4.34 4.22
CA PHE A 152 -19.41 -5.01 5.30
C PHE A 152 -18.88 -3.98 6.31
N GLY A 153 -19.48 -3.94 7.48
CA GLY A 153 -19.21 -2.91 8.48
C GLY A 153 -19.48 -1.50 7.93
N GLU A 154 -18.46 -0.66 7.91
CA GLU A 154 -18.54 0.71 7.36
C GLU A 154 -18.13 0.78 5.87
N ALA A 155 -17.69 -0.32 5.30
CA ALA A 155 -17.26 -0.38 3.91
C ALA A 155 -18.41 -0.83 3.00
N VAL A 156 -18.50 -0.21 1.83
CA VAL A 156 -19.41 -0.58 0.74
C VAL A 156 -18.59 -0.92 -0.48
N PHE A 157 -18.55 -2.20 -0.82
CA PHE A 157 -17.79 -2.69 -1.96
C PHE A 157 -18.67 -2.75 -3.21
N ARG A 158 -18.13 -2.29 -4.35
CA ARG A 158 -18.79 -2.36 -5.67
C ARG A 158 -17.80 -2.78 -6.75
N LYS A 159 -18.33 -3.21 -7.90
CA LYS A 159 -17.49 -3.53 -9.06
C LYS A 159 -16.62 -2.31 -9.44
N GLY A 160 -15.37 -2.58 -9.76
CA GLY A 160 -14.36 -1.57 -10.08
C GLY A 160 -13.61 -1.02 -8.87
N ASP A 161 -13.96 -1.39 -7.63
CA ASP A 161 -13.22 -0.94 -6.46
C ASP A 161 -11.82 -1.53 -6.42
N LYS A 162 -10.85 -0.69 -6.06
CA LYS A 162 -9.47 -1.07 -5.74
C LYS A 162 -9.41 -1.55 -4.29
N VAL A 163 -8.96 -2.77 -4.08
CA VAL A 163 -8.92 -3.42 -2.76
C VAL A 163 -7.54 -3.97 -2.42
N LEU A 164 -7.26 -4.08 -1.13
CA LEU A 164 -6.04 -4.63 -0.56
C LEU A 164 -6.39 -5.92 0.20
N GLN A 165 -5.64 -6.99 -0.05
CA GLN A 165 -5.67 -8.21 0.73
C GLN A 165 -4.96 -8.00 2.07
N LEU A 166 -5.58 -8.39 3.18
CA LEU A 166 -5.06 -8.21 4.53
C LEU A 166 -4.44 -9.46 5.14
N VAL A 167 -4.69 -10.62 4.56
CA VAL A 167 -4.30 -11.94 5.09
C VAL A 167 -3.65 -12.78 3.99
N ASN A 168 -2.63 -13.54 4.33
CA ASN A 168 -2.03 -14.48 3.38
C ASN A 168 -2.98 -15.64 3.08
N ARG A 169 -3.23 -15.92 1.79
CA ARG A 169 -3.92 -17.11 1.27
C ARG A 169 -2.99 -17.89 0.32
N PRO A 170 -2.04 -18.69 0.86
CA PRO A 170 -1.04 -19.37 0.02
C PRO A 170 -1.67 -20.34 -1.00
N ASN A 171 -2.80 -20.95 -0.66
CA ASN A 171 -3.51 -21.86 -1.57
C ASN A 171 -4.11 -21.14 -2.79
N ASP A 172 -4.47 -19.88 -2.63
CA ASP A 172 -5.01 -19.01 -3.68
C ASP A 172 -3.91 -18.18 -4.35
N ASN A 173 -2.65 -18.33 -3.90
CA ASN A 173 -1.47 -17.56 -4.34
C ASN A 173 -1.68 -16.06 -4.24
N ILE A 174 -2.31 -15.60 -3.16
CA ILE A 174 -2.44 -14.17 -2.81
C ILE A 174 -1.94 -13.93 -1.39
N PHE A 175 -1.37 -12.76 -1.17
CA PHE A 175 -0.67 -12.44 0.07
C PHE A 175 -1.13 -11.10 0.65
N ASN A 176 -0.86 -10.92 1.93
CA ASN A 176 -1.09 -9.63 2.59
C ASN A 176 -0.29 -8.51 1.89
N GLY A 177 -0.99 -7.49 1.46
CA GLY A 177 -0.42 -6.38 0.70
C GLY A 177 -0.75 -6.41 -0.78
N ASP A 178 -1.24 -7.53 -1.31
CA ASP A 178 -1.65 -7.62 -2.71
C ASP A 178 -2.85 -6.72 -2.99
N ILE A 179 -2.79 -6.02 -4.11
CA ILE A 179 -3.85 -5.11 -4.55
C ILE A 179 -4.59 -5.76 -5.71
N GLY A 180 -5.92 -5.75 -5.62
CA GLY A 180 -6.80 -6.26 -6.67
C GLY A 180 -7.93 -5.30 -7.02
N ILE A 181 -8.65 -5.63 -8.06
CA ILE A 181 -9.84 -4.90 -8.52
C ILE A 181 -11.05 -5.81 -8.43
N ILE A 182 -12.15 -5.33 -7.88
CA ILE A 182 -13.42 -6.07 -7.87
C ILE A 182 -13.97 -6.11 -9.30
N VAL A 183 -13.99 -7.30 -9.89
CA VAL A 183 -14.47 -7.51 -11.27
C VAL A 183 -15.94 -7.90 -11.34
N GLY A 184 -16.52 -8.42 -10.25
CA GLY A 184 -17.93 -8.80 -10.23
C GLY A 184 -18.50 -9.00 -8.83
N ILE A 185 -19.82 -8.85 -8.73
CA ILE A 185 -20.63 -9.17 -7.55
C ILE A 185 -21.80 -10.04 -8.00
N PHE A 186 -21.97 -11.19 -7.37
CA PHE A 186 -22.97 -12.20 -7.73
C PHE A 186 -23.79 -12.58 -6.50
N TRP A 187 -25.12 -12.56 -6.65
CA TRP A 187 -26.03 -12.97 -5.60
C TRP A 187 -26.10 -14.49 -5.47
N ALA A 188 -26.56 -14.98 -4.34
CA ALA A 188 -26.66 -16.40 -4.01
C ALA A 188 -27.33 -17.24 -5.10
N LYS A 189 -28.34 -16.70 -5.79
CA LYS A 189 -29.09 -17.38 -6.85
C LYS A 189 -28.35 -17.48 -8.18
N GLU A 190 -27.24 -16.77 -8.34
CA GLU A 190 -26.52 -16.61 -9.60
C GLU A 190 -25.21 -17.41 -9.63
N ASN A 191 -24.85 -18.09 -8.53
CA ASN A 191 -23.61 -18.84 -8.43
C ASN A 191 -23.79 -20.20 -7.74
N ALA A 192 -22.85 -21.12 -7.96
CA ALA A 192 -22.88 -22.49 -7.45
C ALA A 192 -22.70 -22.58 -5.91
N LEU A 193 -22.18 -21.52 -5.26
CA LEU A 193 -21.94 -21.49 -3.83
C LEU A 193 -23.23 -21.19 -3.04
N ASN A 194 -24.31 -20.74 -3.70
CA ASN A 194 -25.54 -20.30 -3.08
C ASN A 194 -25.33 -19.24 -1.97
N LYS A 195 -24.35 -18.37 -2.17
CA LYS A 195 -24.00 -17.26 -1.26
C LYS A 195 -23.76 -15.99 -2.08
N ASP A 196 -23.97 -14.84 -1.46
CA ASP A 196 -23.57 -13.56 -2.04
C ASP A 196 -22.04 -13.52 -2.03
N VAL A 197 -21.43 -13.26 -3.20
CA VAL A 197 -20.00 -13.27 -3.39
C VAL A 197 -19.55 -12.06 -4.20
N LEU A 198 -18.32 -11.63 -3.97
CA LEU A 198 -17.59 -10.76 -4.88
C LEU A 198 -16.36 -11.48 -5.42
N VAL A 199 -15.95 -11.10 -6.62
CA VAL A 199 -14.76 -11.62 -7.29
C VAL A 199 -13.77 -10.49 -7.43
N VAL A 200 -12.54 -10.74 -6.97
CA VAL A 200 -11.43 -9.80 -7.08
C VAL A 200 -10.39 -10.39 -8.03
N ASP A 201 -9.96 -9.59 -8.97
CA ASP A 201 -8.82 -9.90 -9.83
C ASP A 201 -7.52 -9.33 -9.23
N PHE A 202 -6.60 -10.22 -8.88
CA PHE A 202 -5.25 -9.90 -8.45
C PHE A 202 -4.27 -10.20 -9.60
N GLU A 203 -4.06 -9.24 -10.50
CA GLU A 203 -3.13 -9.36 -11.65
C GLU A 203 -3.38 -10.60 -12.54
N GLY A 204 -4.65 -10.87 -12.84
CA GLY A 204 -5.07 -12.04 -13.65
C GLY A 204 -5.43 -13.27 -12.84
N ASN A 205 -5.34 -13.21 -11.51
CA ASN A 205 -5.77 -14.26 -10.60
C ASN A 205 -7.11 -13.88 -9.95
N GLU A 206 -8.22 -14.41 -10.46
CA GLU A 206 -9.57 -14.12 -9.97
C GLU A 206 -9.91 -14.97 -8.75
N ILE A 207 -10.14 -14.33 -7.62
CA ILE A 207 -10.47 -14.97 -6.34
C ILE A 207 -11.89 -14.57 -5.90
N THR A 208 -12.65 -15.59 -5.49
CA THR A 208 -14.02 -15.40 -4.97
C THR A 208 -14.00 -15.23 -3.45
N PHE A 209 -14.65 -14.17 -2.98
CA PHE A 209 -14.84 -13.84 -1.58
C PHE A 209 -16.30 -13.94 -1.21
N THR A 210 -16.63 -14.71 -0.18
CA THR A 210 -17.96 -14.70 0.45
C THR A 210 -18.06 -13.55 1.43
N LYS A 211 -19.27 -13.26 1.93
CA LYS A 211 -19.47 -12.19 2.92
C LYS A 211 -18.60 -12.38 4.18
N GLN A 212 -18.27 -13.61 4.56
CA GLN A 212 -17.40 -13.90 5.69
C GLN A 212 -15.94 -13.55 5.41
N ASP A 213 -15.51 -13.70 4.18
CA ASP A 213 -14.14 -13.43 3.75
C ASP A 213 -13.86 -11.92 3.58
N LEU A 214 -14.89 -11.07 3.57
CA LEU A 214 -14.73 -9.62 3.40
C LEU A 214 -13.96 -8.95 4.54
N MET A 215 -13.81 -9.62 5.70
CA MET A 215 -12.91 -9.16 6.77
C MET A 215 -11.44 -9.14 6.35
N GLU A 216 -11.08 -9.86 5.29
CA GLU A 216 -9.73 -9.95 4.76
C GLU A 216 -9.43 -8.89 3.69
N LEU A 217 -10.44 -8.08 3.34
CA LEU A 217 -10.32 -7.04 2.33
C LEU A 217 -10.53 -5.65 2.91
N THR A 218 -9.85 -4.69 2.34
CA THR A 218 -10.13 -3.26 2.57
C THR A 218 -9.96 -2.48 1.26
N HIS A 219 -10.59 -1.30 1.18
CA HIS A 219 -10.32 -0.41 0.04
C HIS A 219 -8.86 0.03 0.01
N ALA A 220 -8.29 0.14 -1.18
CA ALA A 220 -6.89 0.44 -1.43
C ALA A 220 -6.65 1.77 -2.19
N TYR A 221 -7.63 2.64 -2.29
CA TYR A 221 -7.43 3.99 -2.83
C TYR A 221 -6.50 4.82 -1.95
N CYS A 222 -6.62 4.64 -0.63
CA CYS A 222 -5.72 5.16 0.39
C CYS A 222 -5.22 4.02 1.26
N THR A 223 -3.90 3.91 1.42
CA THR A 223 -3.24 2.89 2.23
C THR A 223 -2.36 3.49 3.32
N SER A 224 -1.90 2.66 4.27
CA SER A 224 -1.03 3.10 5.35
C SER A 224 0.40 3.33 4.87
N THR A 225 1.04 4.40 5.34
CA THR A 225 2.48 4.58 5.24
C THR A 225 3.25 3.83 6.33
N VAL A 226 2.56 3.30 7.34
CA VAL A 226 3.17 2.72 8.54
C VAL A 226 2.84 1.24 8.62
N SER A 227 3.84 0.39 8.51
CA SER A 227 3.70 -1.06 8.64
C SER A 227 3.37 -1.55 10.07
N TYR A 228 3.49 -0.67 11.07
CA TYR A 228 3.25 -1.01 12.49
C TYR A 228 1.79 -1.01 12.94
N THR A 229 0.89 -0.46 12.17
CA THR A 229 -0.51 -0.25 12.59
C THR A 229 -1.32 -1.53 12.69
N HIS A 230 -0.82 -2.65 12.19
CA HIS A 230 -1.44 -3.96 12.37
C HIS A 230 -1.13 -4.60 13.74
N LEU A 231 -0.22 -4.01 14.52
CA LEU A 231 0.16 -4.51 15.85
C LEU A 231 -0.51 -3.77 17.02
N THR A 232 -1.28 -2.74 16.79
CA THR A 232 -2.15 -2.20 17.83
C THR A 232 -3.39 -3.06 17.91
N LEU A 233 -3.23 -4.18 18.57
CA LEU A 233 -4.30 -4.97 19.14
C LEU A 233 -5.01 -4.21 20.26
N PRO A 234 -6.21 -4.63 20.59
CA PRO A 234 -7.34 -3.90 21.14
C PRO A 234 -7.10 -3.21 22.43
#